data_42bd785585bedc11e9afa1aa586cf2f9
#
_entry.id   42bd785585bedc11e9afa1aa586cf2f9
#
_cell.length_a   1.000
_cell.length_b   1.000
_cell.length_c   1.000
_cell.angle_alpha   90.00
_cell.angle_beta   90.00
_cell.angle_gamma   90.00
#
_symmetry.space_group_name_H-M   'P 1'
#
loop_
_entity.id
_entity.type
_entity.pdbx_description
1 polymer ?
#
loop_
_entity_poly.entity_id
_entity_poly.type
_entity_poly.pdbx_seq_one_letter_code
_entity_poly.pdbx_strand_id
1 'polypeptide(L)'
;MQTAEGKLFLFVGIDRTSKFAVTQLVDKADRKTAWEFLQHMLEAVPYQVHTILTDNGIQFAEQPRNRNTVYSRPMRFDMICEANGIEHRLTKPNHPWTNGQVERMNRTIKDATVKRFHYDDHDQLRTHLSDFMAAYNFARRLKTLGGLTPYEYICKIWTSEPDRFILNPIHQMPGLNT
;
A
#
# COMPACT_ATOMS: atom_id res chain seq x y z
N MET A 1 14.33 -5.61 -1.65
CA MET A 1 15.07 -5.46 -0.39
C MET A 1 15.97 -6.68 -0.25
N GLN A 2 17.15 -6.56 0.35
CA GLN A 2 18.14 -7.65 0.38
C GLN A 2 18.38 -8.11 1.82
N THR A 3 18.45 -9.43 2.02
CA THR A 3 18.93 -10.11 3.23
C THR A 3 20.03 -11.10 2.85
N ALA A 4 20.66 -11.79 3.81
CA ALA A 4 21.62 -12.84 3.49
C ALA A 4 20.99 -14.05 2.79
N GLU A 5 19.70 -14.33 3.04
CA GLU A 5 18.95 -15.40 2.34
C GLU A 5 18.57 -15.07 0.89
N GLY A 6 18.60 -13.79 0.50
CA GLY A 6 18.24 -13.39 -0.85
C GLY A 6 17.47 -12.08 -0.96
N LYS A 7 16.85 -11.90 -2.12
CA LYS A 7 16.13 -10.67 -2.48
C LYS A 7 14.63 -10.82 -2.26
N LEU A 8 14.03 -9.86 -1.56
CA LEU A 8 12.59 -9.66 -1.47
C LEU A 8 12.16 -8.41 -2.24
N PHE A 9 10.95 -8.46 -2.77
CA PHE A 9 10.29 -7.31 -3.40
C PHE A 9 9.33 -6.68 -2.40
N LEU A 10 9.27 -5.35 -2.39
CA LEU A 10 8.40 -4.58 -1.52
C LEU A 10 7.24 -4.00 -2.32
N PHE A 11 6.02 -4.40 -1.98
CA PHE A 11 4.81 -3.71 -2.38
C PHE A 11 4.46 -2.64 -1.34
N VAL A 12 4.02 -1.48 -1.81
CA VAL A 12 3.61 -0.34 -0.96
C VAL A 12 2.34 0.27 -1.53
N GLY A 13 1.31 0.34 -0.70
CA GLY A 13 0.13 1.16 -0.91
C GLY A 13 0.12 2.33 0.07
N ILE A 14 -0.28 3.51 -0.37
CA ILE A 14 -0.43 4.69 0.49
C ILE A 14 -1.73 5.42 0.18
N ASP A 15 -2.54 5.67 1.19
CA ASP A 15 -3.68 6.55 1.07
C ASP A 15 -3.19 8.00 0.89
N ARG A 16 -3.60 8.61 -0.21
CA ARG A 16 -3.18 9.98 -0.55
C ARG A 16 -3.69 11.02 0.43
N THR A 17 -4.77 10.73 1.13
CA THR A 17 -5.43 11.64 2.07
C THR A 17 -4.84 11.49 3.47
N SER A 18 -5.01 10.34 4.08
CA SER A 18 -4.56 10.06 5.46
C SER A 18 -3.06 9.77 5.58
N LYS A 19 -2.38 9.46 4.47
CA LYS A 19 -0.98 8.98 4.44
C LYS A 19 -0.80 7.61 5.11
N PHE A 20 -1.90 6.93 5.45
CA PHE A 20 -1.85 5.56 5.95
C PHE A 20 -1.22 4.66 4.90
N ALA A 21 -0.29 3.82 5.30
CA ALA A 21 0.47 3.01 4.37
C ALA A 21 0.40 1.53 4.74
N VAL A 22 0.24 0.70 3.72
CA VAL A 22 0.23 -0.77 3.81
C VAL A 22 1.40 -1.31 3.01
N THR A 23 2.08 -2.32 3.52
CA THR A 23 3.25 -2.90 2.88
C THR A 23 3.21 -4.41 2.91
N GLN A 24 3.84 -5.03 1.92
CA GLN A 24 4.04 -6.47 1.86
C GLN A 24 5.39 -6.79 1.24
N LEU A 25 6.14 -7.71 1.86
CA LEU A 25 7.35 -8.30 1.29
C LEU A 25 7.00 -9.63 0.63
N VAL A 26 7.44 -9.80 -0.61
CA VAL A 26 7.17 -10.97 -1.44
C VAL A 26 8.43 -11.46 -2.13
N ASP A 27 8.51 -12.76 -2.40
CA ASP A 27 9.65 -13.37 -3.09
C ASP A 27 9.67 -13.03 -4.60
N LYS A 28 8.48 -12.79 -5.18
CA LYS A 28 8.32 -12.43 -6.59
C LYS A 28 7.32 -11.30 -6.75
N ALA A 29 7.66 -10.32 -7.58
CA ALA A 29 6.74 -9.24 -7.97
C ALA A 29 6.04 -9.64 -9.28
N ASP A 30 5.02 -10.47 -9.19
CA ASP A 30 4.24 -10.94 -10.32
C ASP A 30 2.75 -10.53 -10.20
N ARG A 31 1.94 -10.96 -11.17
CA ARG A 31 0.49 -10.66 -11.21
C ARG A 31 -0.26 -11.27 -10.04
N LYS A 32 0.17 -12.44 -9.56
CA LYS A 32 -0.45 -13.12 -8.43
C LYS A 32 -0.22 -12.34 -7.14
N THR A 33 1.02 -11.99 -6.85
CA THR A 33 1.38 -11.22 -5.65
C THR A 33 0.79 -9.80 -5.66
N ALA A 34 0.60 -9.20 -6.84
CA ALA A 34 -0.04 -7.89 -6.94
C ALA A 34 -1.52 -7.91 -6.52
N TRP A 35 -2.30 -8.92 -6.94
CA TRP A 35 -3.69 -9.00 -6.51
C TRP A 35 -3.84 -9.47 -5.05
N GLU A 36 -2.94 -10.32 -4.54
CA GLU A 36 -2.88 -10.69 -3.12
C GLU A 36 -2.60 -9.47 -2.26
N PHE A 37 -1.68 -8.60 -2.71
CA PHE A 37 -1.43 -7.32 -2.05
C PHE A 37 -2.64 -6.39 -2.08
N LEU A 38 -3.40 -6.35 -3.18
CA LEU A 38 -4.64 -5.59 -3.26
C LEU A 38 -5.65 -6.07 -2.20
N GLN A 39 -5.86 -7.38 -2.06
CA GLN A 39 -6.75 -7.92 -1.03
C GLN A 39 -6.26 -7.55 0.38
N HIS A 40 -4.98 -7.75 0.66
CA HIS A 40 -4.37 -7.36 1.93
C HIS A 40 -4.57 -5.86 2.24
N MET A 41 -4.44 -5.01 1.23
CA MET A 41 -4.64 -3.57 1.39
C MET A 41 -6.10 -3.23 1.69
N LEU A 42 -7.07 -3.88 1.02
CA LEU A 42 -8.50 -3.67 1.26
C LEU A 42 -8.93 -4.13 2.66
N GLU A 43 -8.34 -5.21 3.18
CA GLU A 43 -8.58 -5.69 4.54
C GLU A 43 -7.95 -4.79 5.61
N ALA A 44 -6.85 -4.11 5.28
CA ALA A 44 -6.12 -3.26 6.22
C ALA A 44 -6.76 -1.89 6.46
N VAL A 45 -7.70 -1.45 5.61
CA VAL A 45 -8.33 -0.13 5.74
C VAL A 45 -9.79 -0.24 6.18
N PRO A 46 -10.27 0.64 7.10
CA PRO A 46 -11.64 0.56 7.61
C PRO A 46 -12.68 1.27 6.73
N TYR A 47 -12.30 1.79 5.56
CA TYR A 47 -13.13 2.59 4.67
C TYR A 47 -13.21 2.01 3.26
N GLN A 48 -14.19 2.46 2.49
CA GLN A 48 -14.34 2.08 1.09
C GLN A 48 -13.27 2.75 0.23
N VAL A 49 -12.54 1.94 -0.54
CA VAL A 49 -11.58 2.43 -1.52
C VAL A 49 -12.30 2.65 -2.85
N HIS A 50 -12.28 3.87 -3.37
CA HIS A 50 -12.96 4.21 -4.63
C HIS A 50 -12.03 4.17 -5.84
N THR A 51 -10.77 4.52 -5.67
CA THR A 51 -9.81 4.60 -6.78
C THR A 51 -8.46 4.11 -6.32
N ILE A 52 -7.82 3.29 -7.14
CA ILE A 52 -6.44 2.84 -6.96
C ILE A 52 -5.62 3.31 -8.15
N LEU A 53 -4.48 3.95 -7.87
CA LEU A 53 -3.51 4.37 -8.88
C LEU A 53 -2.27 3.51 -8.77
N THR A 54 -1.91 2.83 -9.87
CA THR A 54 -0.67 2.05 -9.97
C THR A 54 0.24 2.58 -11.06
N ASP A 55 1.49 2.17 -11.04
CA ASP A 55 2.38 2.33 -12.19
C ASP A 55 1.99 1.37 -13.34
N ASN A 56 2.71 1.49 -14.47
CA ASN A 56 2.50 0.63 -15.63
C ASN A 56 3.31 -0.69 -15.55
N GLY A 57 3.68 -1.13 -14.35
CA GLY A 57 4.37 -2.40 -14.16
C GLY A 57 3.57 -3.59 -14.70
N ILE A 58 4.28 -4.63 -15.16
CA ILE A 58 3.66 -5.84 -15.73
C ILE A 58 2.72 -6.57 -14.78
N GLN A 59 2.87 -6.33 -13.48
CA GLN A 59 2.04 -6.88 -12.42
C GLN A 59 0.67 -6.19 -12.35
N PHE A 60 0.55 -4.93 -12.80
CA PHE A 60 -0.67 -4.12 -12.72
C PHE A 60 -1.31 -3.84 -14.07
N ALA A 61 -0.53 -3.89 -15.15
CA ALA A 61 -1.01 -3.52 -16.48
C ALA A 61 -0.64 -4.57 -17.52
N GLU A 62 -1.52 -4.73 -18.52
CA GLU A 62 -1.19 -5.50 -19.70
C GLU A 62 -0.14 -4.76 -20.53
N GLN A 63 0.86 -5.50 -21.01
CA GLN A 63 1.89 -4.94 -21.88
C GLN A 63 1.26 -4.37 -23.16
N PRO A 64 1.74 -3.21 -23.66
CA PRO A 64 1.19 -2.57 -24.87
C PRO A 64 1.15 -3.50 -26.08
N ARG A 65 2.09 -4.45 -26.14
CA ARG A 65 2.21 -5.45 -27.22
C ARG A 65 1.02 -6.42 -27.29
N ASN A 66 0.31 -6.62 -26.16
CA ASN A 66 -0.78 -7.58 -26.04
C ASN A 66 -2.15 -6.90 -25.90
N ARG A 67 -2.19 -5.58 -25.82
CA ARG A 67 -3.44 -4.83 -25.71
C ARG A 67 -4.29 -4.98 -26.99
N ASN A 68 -5.58 -5.21 -26.80
CA ASN A 68 -6.57 -5.30 -27.87
C ASN A 68 -6.29 -6.40 -28.92
N THR A 69 -5.61 -7.48 -28.53
CA THR A 69 -5.48 -8.68 -29.35
C THR A 69 -6.55 -9.70 -28.98
N VAL A 70 -6.81 -10.69 -29.85
CA VAL A 70 -7.72 -11.83 -29.57
C VAL A 70 -7.29 -12.61 -28.31
N TYR A 71 -6.05 -12.48 -27.90
CA TYR A 71 -5.45 -13.11 -26.71
C TYR A 71 -5.43 -12.19 -25.48
N SER A 72 -5.90 -10.95 -25.60
CA SER A 72 -6.02 -10.02 -24.47
C SER A 72 -7.03 -10.56 -23.47
N ARG A 73 -6.58 -10.79 -22.23
CA ARG A 73 -7.44 -11.23 -21.14
C ARG A 73 -7.52 -10.13 -20.09
N PRO A 74 -8.70 -9.93 -19.47
CA PRO A 74 -8.79 -9.00 -18.35
C PRO A 74 -7.76 -9.32 -17.28
N MET A 75 -7.04 -8.31 -16.81
CA MET A 75 -6.09 -8.48 -15.73
C MET A 75 -6.86 -8.84 -14.45
N ARG A 76 -6.37 -9.83 -13.70
CA ARG A 76 -7.01 -10.23 -12.43
C ARG A 76 -7.09 -9.09 -11.43
N PHE A 77 -6.11 -8.20 -11.47
CA PHE A 77 -6.10 -6.98 -10.66
C PHE A 77 -7.30 -6.07 -11.01
N ASP A 78 -7.55 -5.81 -12.29
CA ASP A 78 -8.70 -5.03 -12.76
C ASP A 78 -10.02 -5.69 -12.40
N MET A 79 -10.14 -7.01 -12.58
CA MET A 79 -11.36 -7.77 -12.22
C MET A 79 -11.69 -7.65 -10.73
N ILE A 80 -10.67 -7.67 -9.84
CA ILE A 80 -10.88 -7.52 -8.41
C ILE A 80 -11.26 -6.08 -8.08
N CYS A 81 -10.64 -5.10 -8.71
CA CYS A 81 -11.03 -3.70 -8.57
C CYS A 81 -12.50 -3.51 -8.96
N GLU A 82 -12.90 -4.00 -10.13
CA GLU A 82 -14.27 -3.93 -10.64
C GLU A 82 -15.28 -4.61 -9.70
N ALA A 83 -14.96 -5.82 -9.23
CA ALA A 83 -15.80 -6.57 -8.29
C ALA A 83 -16.01 -5.85 -6.95
N ASN A 84 -15.10 -4.97 -6.55
CA ASN A 84 -15.19 -4.15 -5.33
C ASN A 84 -15.65 -2.71 -5.61
N GLY A 85 -16.07 -2.38 -6.84
CA GLY A 85 -16.49 -1.03 -7.22
C GLY A 85 -15.34 -0.01 -7.23
N ILE A 86 -14.11 -0.47 -7.42
CA ILE A 86 -12.89 0.33 -7.39
C ILE A 86 -12.48 0.71 -8.81
N GLU A 87 -12.28 1.99 -9.07
CA GLU A 87 -11.68 2.46 -10.31
C GLU A 87 -10.16 2.26 -10.28
N HIS A 88 -9.64 1.41 -11.16
CA HIS A 88 -8.20 1.26 -11.34
C HIS A 88 -7.68 2.24 -12.40
N ARG A 89 -6.71 3.06 -12.03
CA ARG A 89 -6.04 4.01 -12.90
C ARG A 89 -4.56 3.72 -13.01
N LEU A 90 -4.02 3.81 -14.20
CA LEU A 90 -2.57 3.74 -14.45
C LEU A 90 -1.98 5.15 -14.47
N THR A 91 -0.75 5.29 -13.96
CA THR A 91 0.01 6.54 -14.10
C THR A 91 0.28 6.83 -15.58
N LYS A 92 0.14 8.10 -15.97
CA LYS A 92 0.51 8.49 -17.32
C LYS A 92 2.02 8.35 -17.52
N PRO A 93 2.48 7.82 -18.66
CA PRO A 93 3.89 7.83 -19.01
C PRO A 93 4.45 9.26 -18.91
N ASN A 94 5.68 9.39 -18.41
CA ASN A 94 6.37 10.68 -18.24
C ASN A 94 5.72 11.70 -17.26
N HIS A 95 4.87 11.22 -16.34
CA HIS A 95 4.30 12.03 -15.26
C HIS A 95 4.72 11.51 -13.87
N PRO A 96 6.00 11.63 -13.48
CA PRO A 96 6.53 11.03 -12.23
C PRO A 96 5.88 11.57 -10.96
N TRP A 97 5.36 12.80 -10.98
CA TRP A 97 4.69 13.39 -9.80
C TRP A 97 3.41 12.70 -9.37
N THR A 98 2.77 11.90 -10.25
CA THR A 98 1.57 11.14 -9.91
C THR A 98 1.85 10.02 -8.92
N ASN A 99 3.09 9.51 -8.87
CA ASN A 99 3.53 8.41 -8.00
C ASN A 99 4.44 8.87 -6.84
N GLY A 100 4.66 10.18 -6.71
CA GLY A 100 5.65 10.74 -5.78
C GLY A 100 5.43 10.40 -4.30
N GLN A 101 4.20 10.11 -3.87
CA GLN A 101 3.94 9.71 -2.48
C GLN A 101 4.43 8.28 -2.21
N VAL A 102 4.15 7.34 -3.10
CA VAL A 102 4.62 5.95 -3.02
C VAL A 102 6.13 5.89 -3.11
N GLU A 103 6.74 6.63 -4.04
CA GLU A 103 8.20 6.72 -4.18
C GLU A 103 8.88 7.25 -2.91
N ARG A 104 8.30 8.30 -2.31
CA ARG A 104 8.77 8.85 -1.04
C ARG A 104 8.66 7.82 0.09
N MET A 105 7.53 7.10 0.17
CA MET A 105 7.32 6.08 1.16
C MET A 105 8.30 4.91 0.99
N ASN A 106 8.50 4.44 -0.24
CA ASN A 106 9.53 3.44 -0.57
C ASN A 106 10.93 3.87 -0.11
N ARG A 107 11.30 5.15 -0.35
CA ARG A 107 12.57 5.71 0.13
C ARG A 107 12.65 5.70 1.64
N THR A 108 11.61 6.20 2.32
CA THR A 108 11.52 6.26 3.78
C THR A 108 11.66 4.88 4.41
N ILE A 109 11.00 3.86 3.86
CA ILE A 109 11.13 2.47 4.33
C ILE A 109 12.55 1.95 4.14
N LYS A 110 13.13 2.13 2.95
CA LYS A 110 14.50 1.66 2.67
C LYS A 110 15.54 2.36 3.54
N ASP A 111 15.35 3.65 3.81
CA ASP A 111 16.26 4.43 4.68
C ASP A 111 16.16 3.98 6.15
N ALA A 112 14.98 3.54 6.59
CA ALA A 112 14.75 3.02 7.94
C ALA A 112 15.18 1.54 8.11
N THR A 113 15.31 0.80 7.02
CA THR A 113 15.58 -0.65 7.04
C THR A 113 16.91 -0.99 6.34
N VAL A 114 16.87 -1.52 5.14
CA VAL A 114 18.00 -2.14 4.41
C VAL A 114 19.17 -1.22 4.06
N LYS A 115 19.00 0.09 4.14
CA LYS A 115 20.14 1.03 4.01
C LYS A 115 20.87 1.28 5.31
N ARG A 116 20.28 0.93 6.45
CA ARG A 116 20.82 1.18 7.78
C ARG A 116 21.21 -0.10 8.51
N PHE A 117 20.50 -1.19 8.23
CA PHE A 117 20.67 -2.46 8.92
C PHE A 117 20.94 -3.59 7.94
N HIS A 118 21.74 -4.56 8.38
CA HIS A 118 21.92 -5.84 7.73
C HIS A 118 20.96 -6.87 8.35
N TYR A 119 20.43 -7.79 7.54
CA TYR A 119 19.50 -8.82 7.98
C TYR A 119 20.02 -10.19 7.56
N ASP A 120 20.10 -11.11 8.51
CA ASP A 120 20.57 -12.47 8.25
C ASP A 120 19.49 -13.30 7.55
N ASP A 121 18.23 -13.10 7.92
CA ASP A 121 17.08 -13.81 7.35
C ASP A 121 15.94 -12.87 6.95
N HIS A 122 14.98 -13.43 6.24
CA HIS A 122 13.81 -12.70 5.78
C HIS A 122 12.87 -12.29 6.92
N ASP A 123 12.78 -13.08 7.97
CA ASP A 123 11.85 -12.84 9.08
C ASP A 123 12.30 -11.67 9.95
N GLN A 124 13.61 -11.48 10.15
CA GLN A 124 14.15 -10.26 10.79
C GLN A 124 13.73 -9.01 10.03
N LEU A 125 13.84 -9.03 8.68
CA LEU A 125 13.43 -7.89 7.85
C LEU A 125 11.91 -7.69 7.90
N ARG A 126 11.11 -8.76 7.87
CA ARG A 126 9.64 -8.69 7.97
C ARG A 126 9.20 -8.11 9.30
N THR A 127 9.77 -8.57 10.40
CA THR A 127 9.47 -8.08 11.74
C THR A 127 9.81 -6.59 11.86
N HIS A 128 11.03 -6.21 11.49
CA HIS A 128 11.44 -4.79 11.55
C HIS A 128 10.57 -3.89 10.65
N LEU A 129 10.20 -4.34 9.45
CA LEU A 129 9.30 -3.60 8.58
C LEU A 129 7.91 -3.45 9.21
N SER A 130 7.37 -4.51 9.82
CA SER A 130 6.09 -4.48 10.53
C SER A 130 6.10 -3.46 11.67
N ASP A 131 7.12 -3.49 12.52
CA ASP A 131 7.28 -2.55 13.63
C ASP A 131 7.42 -1.10 13.15
N PHE A 132 8.22 -0.89 12.09
CA PHE A 132 8.37 0.42 11.48
C PHE A 132 7.04 0.94 10.92
N MET A 133 6.26 0.10 10.24
CA MET A 133 4.96 0.48 9.66
C MET A 133 3.91 0.74 10.74
N ALA A 134 3.91 -0.05 11.82
CA ALA A 134 3.07 0.21 12.98
C ALA A 134 3.40 1.58 13.61
N ALA A 135 4.68 1.85 13.86
CA ALA A 135 5.13 3.14 14.37
C ALA A 135 4.79 4.30 13.41
N TYR A 136 4.93 4.11 12.10
CA TYR A 136 4.58 5.12 11.10
C TYR A 136 3.07 5.43 11.11
N ASN A 137 2.23 4.42 11.08
CA ASN A 137 0.79 4.58 10.97
C ASN A 137 0.12 5.06 12.26
N PHE A 138 0.60 4.61 13.42
CA PHE A 138 -0.09 4.80 14.70
C PHE A 138 0.63 5.72 15.69
N ALA A 139 1.93 5.98 15.51
CA ALA A 139 2.69 6.80 16.46
C ALA A 139 3.32 8.05 15.82
N ARG A 140 3.70 8.02 14.54
CA ARG A 140 4.37 9.13 13.88
C ARG A 140 3.43 10.26 13.52
N ARG A 141 3.60 11.42 14.15
CA ARG A 141 2.83 12.62 13.87
C ARG A 141 3.36 13.32 12.61
N LEU A 142 2.45 13.64 11.68
CA LEU A 142 2.79 14.26 10.40
C LEU A 142 2.35 15.72 10.34
N LYS A 143 3.26 16.62 9.99
CA LYS A 143 2.94 18.07 9.80
C LYS A 143 1.85 18.27 8.74
N THR A 144 1.85 17.47 7.68
CA THR A 144 0.86 17.51 6.60
C THR A 144 -0.55 17.10 7.03
N LEU A 145 -0.69 16.46 8.20
CA LEU A 145 -1.96 16.06 8.79
C LEU A 145 -2.30 16.92 10.03
N GLY A 146 -1.69 18.09 10.18
CA GLY A 146 -1.91 18.97 11.32
C GLY A 146 -1.39 18.40 12.64
N GLY A 147 -0.36 17.55 12.61
CA GLY A 147 0.21 16.93 13.80
C GLY A 147 -0.48 15.63 14.24
N LEU A 148 -1.42 15.12 13.43
CA LEU A 148 -2.04 13.81 13.66
C LEU A 148 -1.17 12.69 13.06
N THR A 149 -1.33 11.48 13.60
CA THR A 149 -0.83 10.27 12.94
C THR A 149 -1.74 9.93 11.74
N PRO A 150 -1.28 9.12 10.78
CA PRO A 150 -2.12 8.63 9.69
C PRO A 150 -3.44 8.02 10.19
N TYR A 151 -3.39 7.20 11.23
CA TYR A 151 -4.59 6.55 11.75
C TYR A 151 -5.51 7.50 12.55
N GLU A 152 -4.97 8.41 13.35
CA GLU A 152 -5.76 9.47 14.01
C GLU A 152 -6.49 10.33 12.97
N TYR A 153 -5.88 10.57 11.81
CA TYR A 153 -6.51 11.30 10.72
C TYR A 153 -7.69 10.51 10.11
N ILE A 154 -7.57 9.19 9.95
CA ILE A 154 -8.67 8.31 9.54
C ILE A 154 -9.82 8.41 10.54
N CYS A 155 -9.56 8.31 11.85
CA CYS A 155 -10.58 8.46 12.89
C CYS A 155 -11.25 9.84 12.86
N LYS A 156 -10.48 10.90 12.58
CA LYS A 156 -11.04 12.25 12.42
C LYS A 156 -12.01 12.33 11.22
N ILE A 157 -11.68 11.73 10.08
CA ILE A 157 -12.58 11.68 8.92
C ILE A 157 -13.85 10.90 9.28
N TRP A 158 -13.72 9.78 9.97
CA TRP A 158 -14.86 8.97 10.39
C TRP A 158 -15.88 9.76 11.23
N THR A 159 -15.44 10.68 12.10
CA THR A 159 -16.36 11.49 12.89
C THR A 159 -17.19 12.47 12.07
N SER A 160 -16.72 12.88 10.89
CA SER A 160 -17.43 13.80 9.98
C SER A 160 -18.14 13.09 8.83
N GLU A 161 -17.65 11.95 8.40
CA GLU A 161 -18.11 11.23 7.21
C GLU A 161 -18.22 9.71 7.47
N PRO A 162 -19.04 9.26 8.47
CA PRO A 162 -19.06 7.84 8.86
C PRO A 162 -19.56 6.90 7.73
N ASP A 163 -20.41 7.40 6.84
CA ASP A 163 -20.97 6.62 5.71
C ASP A 163 -19.93 6.14 4.70
N ARG A 164 -18.71 6.69 4.74
CA ARG A 164 -17.59 6.26 3.89
C ARG A 164 -16.86 5.04 4.45
N PHE A 165 -17.21 4.60 5.64
CA PHE A 165 -16.51 3.55 6.37
C PHE A 165 -17.29 2.25 6.38
N ILE A 166 -16.55 1.14 6.31
CA ILE A 166 -17.08 -0.22 6.44
C ILE A 166 -17.10 -0.64 7.90
N LEU A 167 -16.11 -0.17 8.68
CA LEU A 167 -15.92 -0.48 10.09
C LEU A 167 -15.66 0.81 10.87
N ASN A 168 -16.01 0.79 12.16
CA ASN A 168 -15.63 1.88 13.08
C ASN A 168 -14.12 1.81 13.38
N PRO A 169 -13.31 2.79 12.92
CA PRO A 169 -11.87 2.75 13.06
C PRO A 169 -11.38 2.90 14.51
N ILE A 170 -12.19 3.47 15.40
CA ILE A 170 -11.79 3.69 16.80
C ILE A 170 -11.52 2.36 17.51
N HIS A 171 -12.25 1.30 17.17
CA HIS A 171 -12.05 -0.02 17.78
C HIS A 171 -10.79 -0.76 17.27
N GLN A 172 -10.13 -0.24 16.25
CA GLN A 172 -8.92 -0.84 15.68
C GLN A 172 -7.63 -0.13 16.13
N MET A 173 -7.72 0.89 16.98
CA MET A 173 -6.53 1.57 17.49
C MET A 173 -5.80 0.68 18.51
N PRO A 174 -4.50 0.41 18.31
CA PRO A 174 -3.70 -0.30 19.30
C PRO A 174 -3.72 0.44 20.65
N GLY A 175 -4.02 -0.27 21.73
CA GLY A 175 -3.99 0.27 23.09
C GLY A 175 -5.29 0.89 23.60
N LEU A 176 -6.36 0.96 22.79
CA LEU A 176 -7.68 1.43 23.26
C LEU A 176 -8.61 0.30 23.76
N ASN A 177 -8.18 -0.95 23.62
CA ASN A 177 -8.93 -2.15 24.04
C ASN A 177 -8.42 -2.70 25.38
N THR A 178 -8.08 -1.86 26.32
CA THR A 178 -7.82 -2.24 27.73
C THR A 178 -8.99 -1.87 28.61
#